data_ddc1d5b4f1556e7e2696200ceeb98d36
#
_entry.id   ddc1d5b4f1556e7e2696200ceeb98d36
#
_cell.length_a   1.000
_cell.length_b   1.000
_cell.length_c   1.000
_cell.angle_alpha   90.00
_cell.angle_beta   90.00
_cell.angle_gamma   90.00
#
_symmetry.space_group_name_H-M   'P 1'
#
loop_
_entity.id
_entity.type
_entity.pdbx_description
1 polymer ?
#
loop_
_entity_poly.entity_id
_entity_poly.type
_entity_poly.pdbx_seq_one_letter_code
_entity_poly.pdbx_strand_id
1 'polypeptide(L)'
;REQSASRFITEINPQRIEKISVNPEFEAESLQFSFSPRLPRLKSKNLTIYLQNQLSYHYRFNITHLNSYLKCPLCFFFKTILRLPYPKAKAMSFGTAVHGALAYLTQVYKSQNKLISQEKFVDVFENNLKRENLSENDFNSLLDHGREILSGYYQNYRDSFNGRCLTEHDFKFNNIYLDEIPITGKIDKIE
;
A
#
# COMPACT_ATOMS: atom_id res chain seq x y z
N ARG A 1 -5.07 -4.50 32.12
CA ARG A 1 -3.63 -4.42 31.70
C ARG A 1 -3.16 -3.03 32.03
N GLU A 2 -2.22 -2.87 32.95
CA GLU A 2 -1.53 -1.61 33.19
C GLU A 2 -0.85 -1.19 31.87
N GLN A 3 -1.22 -0.04 31.36
CA GLN A 3 -0.54 0.55 30.22
C GLN A 3 0.66 1.32 30.73
N SER A 4 1.84 0.99 30.23
CA SER A 4 3.04 1.78 30.49
C SER A 4 2.91 3.16 29.85
N ALA A 5 3.39 4.20 30.55
CA ALA A 5 3.41 5.55 30.01
C ALA A 5 4.19 5.61 28.69
N SER A 6 3.75 6.44 27.77
CA SER A 6 4.46 6.68 26.51
C SER A 6 5.88 7.16 26.77
N ARG A 7 6.86 6.67 25.99
CA ARG A 7 8.26 7.09 26.05
C ARG A 7 8.43 8.61 26.00
N PHE A 8 7.59 9.30 25.26
CA PHE A 8 7.62 10.77 25.17
C PHE A 8 7.31 11.45 26.52
N ILE A 9 6.54 10.82 27.41
CA ILE A 9 6.24 11.38 28.74
C ILE A 9 7.49 11.32 29.63
N THR A 10 8.34 10.31 29.49
CA THR A 10 9.57 10.18 30.26
C THR A 10 10.65 11.19 29.86
N GLU A 11 10.55 11.78 28.66
CA GLU A 11 11.46 12.81 28.15
C GLU A 11 11.06 14.24 28.58
N ILE A 12 9.82 14.40 29.11
CA ILE A 12 9.34 15.70 29.61
C ILE A 12 9.83 15.93 31.05
N ASN A 13 10.27 17.18 31.33
CA ASN A 13 10.63 17.55 32.67
C ASN A 13 9.49 17.22 33.64
N PRO A 14 9.71 16.40 34.71
CA PRO A 14 8.68 15.97 35.67
C PRO A 14 7.88 17.13 36.32
N GLN A 15 8.49 18.31 36.45
CA GLN A 15 7.83 19.50 36.99
C GLN A 15 6.75 20.10 36.09
N ARG A 16 6.71 19.67 34.81
CA ARG A 16 5.70 20.09 33.83
C ARG A 16 4.60 19.05 33.59
N ILE A 17 4.67 17.93 34.33
CA ILE A 17 3.68 16.85 34.21
C ILE A 17 2.74 16.94 35.42
N GLU A 18 1.50 17.29 35.13
CA GLU A 18 0.42 17.23 36.11
C GLU A 18 -0.28 15.86 36.00
N LYS A 19 -0.32 15.11 37.12
CA LYS A 19 -1.07 13.86 37.18
C LYS A 19 -2.49 14.17 37.61
N ILE A 20 -3.42 14.06 36.68
CA ILE A 20 -4.85 14.22 36.95
C ILE A 20 -5.44 12.83 37.16
N SER A 21 -6.11 12.62 38.32
CA SER A 21 -6.93 11.43 38.51
C SER A 21 -8.26 11.60 37.75
N VAL A 22 -8.52 10.71 36.84
CA VAL A 22 -9.79 10.72 36.08
C VAL A 22 -10.89 10.12 36.95
N ASN A 23 -12.04 10.80 37.02
CA ASN A 23 -13.20 10.29 37.74
C ASN A 23 -13.67 8.97 37.10
N PRO A 24 -13.95 7.90 37.87
CA PRO A 24 -14.44 6.63 37.32
C PRO A 24 -15.68 6.75 36.45
N GLU A 25 -16.56 7.71 36.69
CA GLU A 25 -17.73 8.01 35.85
C GLU A 25 -17.32 8.51 34.46
N PHE A 26 -16.29 9.36 34.40
CA PHE A 26 -15.74 9.86 33.15
C PHE A 26 -15.03 8.75 32.35
N GLU A 27 -14.36 7.81 33.03
CA GLU A 27 -13.81 6.62 32.36
C GLU A 27 -14.92 5.75 31.75
N ALA A 28 -16.01 5.53 32.47
CA ALA A 28 -17.14 4.76 31.96
C ALA A 28 -17.81 5.44 30.76
N GLU A 29 -17.98 6.75 30.78
CA GLU A 29 -18.51 7.53 29.67
C GLU A 29 -17.55 7.53 28.47
N SER A 30 -16.26 7.64 28.68
CA SER A 30 -15.26 7.63 27.61
C SER A 30 -15.14 6.25 26.96
N LEU A 31 -15.29 5.16 27.73
CA LEU A 31 -15.37 3.81 27.22
C LEU A 31 -16.66 3.59 26.40
N GLN A 32 -17.80 4.06 26.89
CA GLN A 32 -19.07 4.02 26.13
C GLN A 32 -18.96 4.82 24.82
N PHE A 33 -18.28 5.96 24.84
CA PHE A 33 -18.02 6.74 23.63
C PHE A 33 -17.11 5.99 22.66
N SER A 34 -16.06 5.32 23.16
CA SER A 34 -15.12 4.55 22.34
C SER A 34 -15.74 3.29 21.71
N PHE A 35 -16.69 2.66 22.40
CA PHE A 35 -17.42 1.47 21.90
C PHE A 35 -18.73 1.79 21.24
N SER A 36 -19.20 3.03 21.31
CA SER A 36 -20.41 3.43 20.59
C SER A 36 -20.11 3.48 19.09
N PRO A 37 -20.87 2.78 18.23
CA PRO A 37 -20.73 2.87 16.78
C PRO A 37 -21.31 4.20 16.25
N ARG A 38 -20.88 5.30 16.85
CA ARG A 38 -21.17 6.63 16.35
C ARG A 38 -20.24 6.93 15.18
N LEU A 39 -20.51 6.25 14.07
CA LEU A 39 -20.08 6.79 12.79
C LEU A 39 -20.58 8.22 12.72
N PRO A 40 -19.71 9.22 12.53
CA PRO A 40 -20.18 10.58 12.31
C PRO A 40 -21.20 10.49 11.18
N ARG A 41 -22.47 10.80 11.49
CA ARG A 41 -23.49 10.91 10.45
C ARG A 41 -23.15 12.16 9.66
N LEU A 42 -22.31 12.00 8.68
CA LEU A 42 -21.96 13.04 7.69
C LEU A 42 -23.21 13.27 6.81
N LYS A 43 -24.28 13.72 7.44
CA LYS A 43 -25.53 14.13 6.77
C LYS A 43 -25.40 15.57 6.27
N SER A 44 -24.36 15.85 5.50
CA SER A 44 -24.26 17.11 4.81
C SER A 44 -24.69 16.91 3.36
N LYS A 45 -25.64 17.73 2.88
CA LYS A 45 -26.00 17.80 1.45
C LYS A 45 -24.73 17.99 0.60
N ASN A 46 -23.79 18.79 1.09
CA ASN A 46 -22.50 19.04 0.44
C ASN A 46 -21.65 17.78 0.28
N LEU A 47 -21.69 16.87 1.27
CA LEU A 47 -20.97 15.60 1.16
C LEU A 47 -21.57 14.70 0.08
N THR A 48 -22.88 14.63 0.01
CA THR A 48 -23.55 13.82 -1.02
C THR A 48 -23.22 14.33 -2.41
N ILE A 49 -23.28 15.64 -2.63
CA ILE A 49 -22.89 16.27 -3.90
C ILE A 49 -21.41 16.01 -4.20
N TYR A 50 -20.53 16.14 -3.22
CA TYR A 50 -19.13 15.84 -3.38
C TYR A 50 -18.89 14.38 -3.81
N LEU A 51 -19.53 13.42 -3.11
CA LEU A 51 -19.41 12.00 -3.45
C LEU A 51 -19.97 11.69 -4.85
N GLN A 52 -21.09 12.26 -5.21
CA GLN A 52 -21.65 12.13 -6.56
C GLN A 52 -20.67 12.63 -7.63
N ASN A 53 -20.06 13.80 -7.41
CA ASN A 53 -19.08 14.36 -8.33
C ASN A 53 -17.80 13.49 -8.42
N GLN A 54 -17.31 12.95 -7.29
CA GLN A 54 -16.11 12.10 -7.28
C GLN A 54 -16.35 10.73 -7.91
N LEU A 55 -17.55 10.18 -7.78
CA LEU A 55 -17.87 8.81 -8.21
C LEU A 55 -18.54 8.75 -9.61
N SER A 56 -19.02 9.89 -10.18
CA SER A 56 -19.81 9.83 -11.41
C SER A 56 -19.00 9.71 -12.70
N TYR A 57 -18.18 10.71 -13.05
CA TYR A 57 -17.61 10.77 -14.41
C TYR A 57 -16.15 10.36 -14.54
N HIS A 58 -15.37 10.47 -13.47
CA HIS A 58 -13.92 10.22 -13.51
C HIS A 58 -13.47 9.03 -12.68
N TYR A 59 -14.39 8.44 -11.93
CA TYR A 59 -14.08 7.32 -11.09
C TYR A 59 -13.96 6.05 -11.92
N ARG A 60 -12.78 5.42 -11.84
CA ARG A 60 -12.55 4.09 -12.40
C ARG A 60 -12.44 3.10 -11.26
N PHE A 61 -13.21 2.06 -11.36
CA PHE A 61 -13.29 1.03 -10.36
C PHE A 61 -12.12 0.04 -10.51
N ASN A 62 -11.54 -0.41 -9.41
CA ASN A 62 -10.55 -1.48 -9.41
C ASN A 62 -10.77 -2.43 -8.21
N ILE A 63 -10.14 -3.60 -8.28
CA ILE A 63 -10.28 -4.64 -7.26
C ILE A 63 -9.78 -4.18 -5.88
N THR A 64 -8.76 -3.32 -5.82
CA THR A 64 -8.24 -2.77 -4.56
C THR A 64 -9.28 -1.86 -3.90
N HIS A 65 -9.98 -1.05 -4.69
CA HIS A 65 -11.06 -0.21 -4.21
C HIS A 65 -12.25 -1.04 -3.70
N LEU A 66 -12.62 -2.10 -4.42
CA LEU A 66 -13.66 -3.03 -3.98
C LEU A 66 -13.29 -3.66 -2.64
N ASN A 67 -12.11 -4.25 -2.54
CA ASN A 67 -11.65 -4.89 -1.32
C ASN A 67 -11.56 -3.91 -0.15
N SER A 68 -11.13 -2.67 -0.40
CA SER A 68 -11.09 -1.63 0.62
C SER A 68 -12.50 -1.27 1.11
N TYR A 69 -13.45 -1.14 0.20
CA TYR A 69 -14.86 -0.84 0.52
C TYR A 69 -15.52 -1.98 1.30
N LEU A 70 -15.38 -3.22 0.83
CA LEU A 70 -15.97 -4.40 1.48
C LEU A 70 -15.38 -4.62 2.88
N LYS A 71 -14.09 -4.35 3.07
CA LYS A 71 -13.43 -4.46 4.37
C LYS A 71 -13.86 -3.35 5.33
N CYS A 72 -13.90 -2.11 4.86
CA CYS A 72 -14.25 -0.95 5.66
C CYS A 72 -14.63 0.23 4.76
N PRO A 73 -15.94 0.55 4.60
CA PRO A 73 -16.38 1.68 3.78
C PRO A 73 -15.79 3.03 4.21
N LEU A 74 -15.57 3.20 5.51
CA LEU A 74 -14.95 4.43 6.04
C LEU A 74 -13.47 4.55 5.64
N CYS A 75 -12.74 3.43 5.69
CA CYS A 75 -11.36 3.38 5.21
C CYS A 75 -11.28 3.67 3.70
N PHE A 76 -12.20 3.13 2.92
CA PHE A 76 -12.32 3.44 1.50
C PHE A 76 -12.58 4.93 1.27
N PHE A 77 -13.51 5.52 2.02
CA PHE A 77 -13.81 6.95 1.93
C PHE A 77 -12.56 7.80 2.19
N PHE A 78 -11.85 7.58 3.29
CA PHE A 78 -10.67 8.38 3.63
C PHE A 78 -9.50 8.14 2.69
N LYS A 79 -9.21 6.89 2.35
CA LYS A 79 -8.02 6.53 1.56
C LYS A 79 -8.21 6.73 0.06
N THR A 80 -9.40 6.41 -0.46
CA THR A 80 -9.65 6.39 -1.91
C THR A 80 -10.36 7.65 -2.39
N ILE A 81 -11.39 8.10 -1.67
CA ILE A 81 -12.17 9.26 -2.09
C ILE A 81 -11.50 10.55 -1.66
N LEU A 82 -11.15 10.71 -0.38
CA LEU A 82 -10.47 11.90 0.14
C LEU A 82 -8.96 11.88 -0.09
N ARG A 83 -8.39 10.72 -0.41
CA ARG A 83 -6.95 10.53 -0.67
C ARG A 83 -6.06 11.07 0.46
N LEU A 84 -6.48 10.85 1.71
CA LEU A 84 -5.66 11.24 2.84
C LEU A 84 -4.31 10.50 2.79
N PRO A 85 -3.19 11.22 2.93
CA PRO A 85 -1.89 10.59 2.93
C PRO A 85 -1.74 9.66 4.13
N TYR A 86 -1.21 8.48 3.89
CA TYR A 86 -0.84 7.52 4.93
C TYR A 86 0.51 6.87 4.59
N PRO A 87 1.30 6.50 5.59
CA PRO A 87 2.60 5.91 5.34
C PRO A 87 2.47 4.58 4.59
N LYS A 88 3.32 4.38 3.60
CA LYS A 88 3.41 3.14 2.84
C LYS A 88 3.96 2.04 3.74
N ALA A 89 3.28 0.91 3.82
CA ALA A 89 3.77 -0.23 4.58
C ALA A 89 5.06 -0.80 3.95
N LYS A 90 6.02 -1.21 4.76
CA LYS A 90 7.30 -1.76 4.29
C LYS A 90 7.13 -2.94 3.32
N ALA A 91 6.14 -3.80 3.54
CA ALA A 91 5.82 -4.89 2.62
C ALA A 91 5.40 -4.40 1.23
N MET A 92 4.71 -3.25 1.14
CA MET A 92 4.35 -2.64 -0.15
C MET A 92 5.57 -2.05 -0.85
N SER A 93 6.51 -1.47 -0.11
CA SER A 93 7.78 -0.96 -0.64
C SER A 93 8.63 -2.10 -1.21
N PHE A 94 8.72 -3.20 -0.47
CA PHE A 94 9.38 -4.42 -0.94
C PHE A 94 8.73 -4.96 -2.22
N GLY A 95 7.42 -5.15 -2.23
CA GLY A 95 6.67 -5.59 -3.41
C GLY A 95 6.92 -4.68 -4.63
N THR A 96 6.87 -3.36 -4.45
CA THR A 96 7.16 -2.40 -5.54
C THR A 96 8.57 -2.59 -6.11
N ALA A 97 9.57 -2.79 -5.25
CA ALA A 97 10.96 -2.98 -5.69
C ALA A 97 11.13 -4.31 -6.46
N VAL A 98 10.50 -5.40 -5.99
CA VAL A 98 10.51 -6.70 -6.65
C VAL A 98 9.82 -6.65 -8.01
N HIS A 99 8.60 -6.10 -8.08
CA HIS A 99 7.87 -5.95 -9.35
C HIS A 99 8.66 -5.11 -10.36
N GLY A 100 9.29 -4.02 -9.91
CA GLY A 100 10.14 -3.21 -10.78
C GLY A 100 11.37 -3.97 -11.32
N ALA A 101 11.98 -4.83 -10.53
CA ALA A 101 13.10 -5.65 -10.96
C ALA A 101 12.66 -6.74 -11.99
N LEU A 102 11.54 -7.40 -11.74
CA LEU A 102 10.97 -8.39 -12.64
C LEU A 102 10.52 -7.77 -13.98
N ALA A 103 9.90 -6.60 -13.93
CA ALA A 103 9.52 -5.85 -15.13
C ALA A 103 10.74 -5.48 -15.97
N TYR A 104 11.82 -5.01 -15.32
CA TYR A 104 13.07 -4.70 -16.02
C TYR A 104 13.70 -5.94 -16.65
N LEU A 105 13.78 -7.06 -15.91
CA LEU A 105 14.29 -8.34 -16.43
C LEU A 105 13.54 -8.75 -17.71
N THR A 106 12.22 -8.69 -17.67
CA THR A 106 11.36 -9.05 -18.81
C THR A 106 11.53 -8.09 -19.99
N GLN A 107 11.62 -6.79 -19.71
CA GLN A 107 11.80 -5.78 -20.75
C GLN A 107 13.13 -5.94 -21.49
N VAL A 108 14.22 -6.18 -20.75
CA VAL A 108 15.53 -6.41 -21.35
C VAL A 108 15.54 -7.71 -22.16
N TYR A 109 14.95 -8.78 -21.62
CA TYR A 109 14.84 -10.04 -22.37
C TYR A 109 14.09 -9.87 -23.69
N LYS A 110 12.98 -9.14 -23.70
CA LYS A 110 12.22 -8.84 -24.92
C LYS A 110 13.02 -8.07 -25.96
N SER A 111 13.82 -7.10 -25.52
CA SER A 111 14.59 -6.24 -26.44
C SER A 111 15.86 -6.90 -26.97
N GLN A 112 16.51 -7.74 -26.18
CA GLN A 112 17.84 -8.29 -26.48
C GLN A 112 17.83 -9.81 -26.69
N ASN A 113 16.72 -10.48 -26.43
CA ASN A 113 16.59 -11.95 -26.40
C ASN A 113 17.65 -12.63 -25.53
N LYS A 114 18.08 -11.94 -24.48
CA LYS A 114 19.11 -12.38 -23.53
C LYS A 114 18.76 -11.95 -22.12
N LEU A 115 18.88 -12.88 -21.18
CA LEU A 115 18.76 -12.55 -19.75
C LEU A 115 19.97 -11.74 -19.28
N ILE A 116 19.71 -10.77 -18.43
CA ILE A 116 20.75 -10.08 -17.66
C ILE A 116 21.37 -11.05 -16.65
N SER A 117 22.57 -10.74 -16.14
CA SER A 117 23.16 -11.55 -15.08
C SER A 117 22.35 -11.46 -13.78
N GLN A 118 22.52 -12.46 -12.91
CA GLN A 118 21.88 -12.49 -11.60
C GLN A 118 22.26 -11.26 -10.76
N GLU A 119 23.56 -10.87 -10.79
CA GLU A 119 24.03 -9.69 -10.06
C GLU A 119 23.31 -8.44 -10.54
N LYS A 120 23.19 -8.27 -11.85
CA LYS A 120 22.49 -7.10 -12.42
C LYS A 120 21.00 -7.07 -12.05
N PHE A 121 20.38 -8.24 -11.99
CA PHE A 121 18.99 -8.34 -11.57
C PHE A 121 18.78 -7.91 -10.10
N VAL A 122 19.68 -8.34 -9.22
CA VAL A 122 19.68 -7.94 -7.80
C VAL A 122 20.02 -6.46 -7.64
N ASP A 123 20.98 -5.92 -8.41
CA ASP A 123 21.28 -4.48 -8.41
C ASP A 123 20.07 -3.62 -8.77
N VAL A 124 19.28 -4.05 -9.76
CA VAL A 124 18.05 -3.33 -10.15
C VAL A 124 17.06 -3.32 -8.99
N PHE A 125 16.88 -4.45 -8.30
CA PHE A 125 16.04 -4.50 -7.10
C PHE A 125 16.54 -3.55 -6.02
N GLU A 126 17.85 -3.58 -5.70
CA GLU A 126 18.45 -2.69 -4.70
C GLU A 126 18.22 -1.22 -5.04
N ASN A 127 18.42 -0.84 -6.32
CA ASN A 127 18.18 0.53 -6.78
C ASN A 127 16.70 0.94 -6.68
N ASN A 128 15.77 0.02 -6.92
CA ASN A 128 14.35 0.28 -6.73
C ASN A 128 14.02 0.43 -5.24
N LEU A 129 14.59 -0.41 -4.38
CA LEU A 129 14.38 -0.36 -2.94
C LEU A 129 14.94 0.95 -2.32
N LYS A 130 16.08 1.47 -2.82
CA LYS A 130 16.65 2.76 -2.40
C LYS A 130 15.74 3.96 -2.68
N ARG A 131 14.81 3.85 -3.64
CA ARG A 131 13.85 4.91 -3.96
C ARG A 131 12.66 4.92 -3.01
N GLU A 132 12.50 3.85 -2.22
CA GLU A 132 11.42 3.75 -1.25
C GLU A 132 11.83 4.47 0.05
N ASN A 133 10.86 5.15 0.68
CA ASN A 133 11.11 5.86 1.93
C ASN A 133 11.09 4.88 3.11
N LEU A 134 12.21 4.23 3.37
CA LEU A 134 12.40 3.22 4.42
C LEU A 134 13.39 3.72 5.47
N SER A 135 13.25 3.24 6.71
CA SER A 135 14.31 3.37 7.70
C SER A 135 15.52 2.53 7.29
N GLU A 136 16.72 2.89 7.77
CA GLU A 136 17.95 2.15 7.47
C GLU A 136 17.85 0.67 7.88
N ASN A 137 17.29 0.39 9.05
CA ASN A 137 17.07 -0.98 9.53
C ASN A 137 16.11 -1.77 8.64
N ASP A 138 14.99 -1.14 8.22
CA ASP A 138 14.03 -1.80 7.34
C ASP A 138 14.64 -2.01 5.95
N PHE A 139 15.38 -1.03 5.43
CA PHE A 139 16.07 -1.16 4.15
C PHE A 139 17.04 -2.34 4.15
N ASN A 140 17.93 -2.44 5.14
CA ASN A 140 18.92 -3.52 5.22
C ASN A 140 18.25 -4.89 5.34
N SER A 141 17.24 -5.01 6.21
CA SER A 141 16.47 -6.26 6.36
C SER A 141 15.76 -6.69 5.07
N LEU A 142 15.15 -5.75 4.35
CA LEU A 142 14.45 -6.04 3.10
C LEU A 142 15.42 -6.31 1.95
N LEU A 143 16.60 -5.68 1.97
CA LEU A 143 17.65 -5.90 0.98
C LEU A 143 18.18 -7.32 1.06
N ASP A 144 18.53 -7.79 2.27
CA ASP A 144 19.04 -9.14 2.47
C ASP A 144 18.01 -10.19 2.08
N HIS A 145 16.76 -10.00 2.50
CA HIS A 145 15.66 -10.87 2.12
C HIS A 145 15.42 -10.90 0.60
N GLY A 146 15.47 -9.75 -0.03
CA GLY A 146 15.31 -9.63 -1.48
C GLY A 146 16.44 -10.28 -2.27
N ARG A 147 17.67 -10.16 -1.81
CA ARG A 147 18.84 -10.82 -2.43
C ARG A 147 18.69 -12.34 -2.42
N GLU A 148 18.24 -12.90 -1.30
CA GLU A 148 18.01 -14.33 -1.17
C GLU A 148 16.89 -14.81 -2.14
N ILE A 149 15.72 -14.18 -2.06
CA ILE A 149 14.55 -14.57 -2.87
C ILE A 149 14.81 -14.41 -4.37
N LEU A 150 15.37 -13.27 -4.80
CA LEU A 150 15.58 -13.00 -6.22
C LEU A 150 16.69 -13.84 -6.82
N SER A 151 17.72 -14.18 -6.04
CA SER A 151 18.74 -15.12 -6.46
C SER A 151 18.18 -16.52 -6.66
N GLY A 152 17.38 -17.00 -5.73
CA GLY A 152 16.67 -18.28 -5.85
C GLY A 152 15.69 -18.30 -7.02
N TYR A 153 14.92 -17.22 -7.19
CA TYR A 153 14.01 -17.06 -8.34
C TYR A 153 14.77 -17.13 -9.67
N TYR A 154 15.85 -16.37 -9.80
CA TYR A 154 16.64 -16.35 -11.02
C TYR A 154 17.20 -17.74 -11.37
N GLN A 155 17.77 -18.45 -10.41
CA GLN A 155 18.33 -19.77 -10.61
C GLN A 155 17.28 -20.80 -11.05
N ASN A 156 16.10 -20.75 -10.46
CA ASN A 156 15.03 -21.71 -10.74
C ASN A 156 14.30 -21.45 -12.06
N TYR A 157 14.22 -20.21 -12.50
CA TYR A 157 13.36 -19.84 -13.64
C TYR A 157 14.11 -19.32 -14.87
N ARG A 158 15.44 -19.12 -14.82
CA ARG A 158 16.21 -18.58 -15.95
C ARG A 158 16.05 -19.39 -17.24
N ASP A 159 15.98 -20.72 -17.13
CA ASP A 159 15.93 -21.61 -18.30
C ASP A 159 14.50 -21.76 -18.88
N SER A 160 13.49 -21.45 -18.08
CA SER A 160 12.08 -21.42 -18.49
C SER A 160 11.60 -20.05 -18.95
N PHE A 161 12.46 -19.03 -18.90
CA PHE A 161 12.09 -17.66 -19.23
C PHE A 161 11.85 -17.53 -20.72
N ASN A 162 10.61 -17.22 -21.12
CA ASN A 162 10.24 -16.96 -22.49
C ASN A 162 9.75 -15.50 -22.62
N GLY A 163 10.12 -14.81 -23.69
CA GLY A 163 9.74 -13.42 -23.92
C GLY A 163 8.30 -13.19 -24.36
N ARG A 164 7.46 -14.24 -24.38
CA ARG A 164 6.06 -14.18 -24.86
C ARG A 164 5.06 -13.76 -23.77
N CYS A 165 5.48 -13.00 -22.78
CA CYS A 165 4.59 -12.51 -21.75
C CYS A 165 4.48 -10.98 -21.78
N LEU A 166 3.32 -10.43 -21.46
CA LEU A 166 3.16 -9.02 -21.14
C LEU A 166 3.31 -8.88 -19.63
N THR A 167 4.15 -7.94 -19.20
CA THR A 167 4.32 -7.62 -17.78
C THR A 167 3.79 -6.24 -17.49
N GLU A 168 3.24 -6.06 -16.28
CA GLU A 168 2.77 -4.77 -15.80
C GLU A 168 1.78 -4.09 -16.76
N HIS A 169 0.90 -4.91 -17.39
CA HIS A 169 -0.06 -4.40 -18.38
C HIS A 169 -1.17 -3.59 -17.68
N ASP A 170 -1.12 -2.28 -17.88
CA ASP A 170 -2.15 -1.35 -17.39
C ASP A 170 -3.26 -1.19 -18.42
N PHE A 171 -4.45 -1.66 -18.10
CA PHE A 171 -5.62 -1.54 -18.96
C PHE A 171 -6.48 -0.30 -18.72
N LYS A 172 -5.96 0.67 -18.00
CA LYS A 172 -6.64 1.95 -17.74
C LYS A 172 -7.11 2.66 -19.01
N PHE A 173 -6.34 2.54 -20.09
CA PHE A 173 -6.62 3.20 -21.36
C PHE A 173 -7.42 2.33 -22.35
N ASN A 174 -7.73 1.10 -21.99
CA ASN A 174 -8.39 0.15 -22.90
C ASN A 174 -9.93 0.28 -22.87
N ASN A 175 -10.48 1.26 -22.14
CA ASN A 175 -11.92 1.49 -22.02
C ASN A 175 -12.73 0.22 -21.70
N ILE A 176 -12.28 -0.51 -20.70
CA ILE A 176 -12.93 -1.73 -20.24
C ILE A 176 -14.04 -1.35 -19.25
N TYR A 177 -15.21 -1.95 -19.43
CA TYR A 177 -16.39 -1.75 -18.59
C TYR A 177 -16.90 -3.08 -18.07
N LEU A 178 -17.41 -3.06 -16.86
CA LEU A 178 -18.28 -4.08 -16.30
C LEU A 178 -19.68 -3.46 -16.24
N ASP A 179 -20.58 -3.89 -17.13
CA ASP A 179 -21.81 -3.19 -17.44
C ASP A 179 -21.52 -1.72 -17.85
N GLU A 180 -21.99 -0.76 -17.06
CA GLU A 180 -21.74 0.67 -17.31
C GLU A 180 -20.58 1.26 -16.46
N ILE A 181 -19.94 0.43 -15.64
CA ILE A 181 -18.90 0.87 -14.69
C ILE A 181 -17.51 0.76 -15.34
N PRO A 182 -16.79 1.87 -15.52
CA PRO A 182 -15.44 1.81 -16.08
C PRO A 182 -14.48 1.17 -15.08
N ILE A 183 -13.74 0.14 -15.55
CA ILE A 183 -12.77 -0.59 -14.74
C ILE A 183 -11.36 -0.14 -15.07
N THR A 184 -10.50 -0.19 -14.08
CA THR A 184 -9.05 -0.03 -14.25
C THR A 184 -8.31 -1.06 -13.42
N GLY A 185 -7.11 -1.37 -13.86
CA GLY A 185 -6.24 -2.27 -13.14
C GLY A 185 -4.95 -2.52 -13.90
N LYS A 186 -4.07 -3.22 -13.23
CA LYS A 186 -2.79 -3.62 -13.75
C LYS A 186 -2.63 -5.11 -13.58
N ILE A 187 -2.23 -5.81 -14.63
CA ILE A 187 -1.98 -7.24 -14.59
C ILE A 187 -0.48 -7.42 -14.58
N ASP A 188 0.04 -8.10 -13.57
CA ASP A 188 1.48 -8.28 -13.35
C ASP A 188 2.12 -9.06 -14.50
N LYS A 189 1.44 -10.10 -14.98
CA LYS A 189 1.92 -10.93 -16.10
C LYS A 189 0.75 -11.55 -16.88
N ILE A 190 0.85 -11.53 -18.20
CA ILE A 190 -0.04 -12.25 -19.15
C ILE A 190 0.87 -13.14 -20.01
N GLU A 191 0.59 -14.42 -20.07
CA GLU A 191 1.26 -15.41 -20.94
C GLU A 191 0.45 -15.68 -22.20
#